data_7a400207924f41faf9d189e60f260667
#
_entry.id   7a400207924f41faf9d189e60f260667
#
_cell.length_a   1.000
_cell.length_b   1.000
_cell.length_c   1.000
_cell.angle_alpha   90.00
_cell.angle_beta   90.00
_cell.angle_gamma   90.00
#
_symmetry.space_group_name_H-M   'P 1'
#
loop_
_entity.id
_entity.type
_entity.pdbx_description
1 polymer ?
#
loop_
_entity_poly.entity_id
_entity_poly.type
_entity_poly.pdbx_seq_one_letter_code
_entity_poly.pdbx_strand_id
1 'polypeptide(L)'
;MAGYFIYTLDANAFNQLASNPTDEQATIIANELAESVDGSDQFPENPAALAAAIKTRLASADWYANLDEDDAEIWDEFVFSLCDEVGEQLKIGFECSDYESIYWDCAEECVKQGVEMLKEPTFGSSGFRFHGELSHEFGYHRIYSIFDPANVKKLAEQLTAVKPHFDSLPGDEEGSVKEQFLAGLLAPVEDAANRGRYLFVQTDT
;
A
#
# COMPACT_ATOMS: atom_id res chain seq x y z
N MET A 1 9.96 -5.50 -15.42
CA MET A 1 8.96 -6.57 -15.21
C MET A 1 7.94 -6.03 -14.23
N ALA A 2 6.67 -6.16 -14.54
CA ALA A 2 5.63 -5.70 -13.63
C ALA A 2 5.57 -6.62 -12.40
N GLY A 3 5.43 -6.03 -11.23
CA GLY A 3 5.44 -6.75 -9.98
C GLY A 3 4.70 -5.99 -8.88
N TYR A 4 4.95 -6.37 -7.65
CA TYR A 4 4.37 -5.75 -6.47
C TYR A 4 5.47 -5.42 -5.46
N PHE A 5 5.44 -4.21 -4.96
CA PHE A 5 6.17 -3.83 -3.76
C PHE A 5 5.32 -4.12 -2.53
N ILE A 6 5.96 -4.67 -1.51
CA ILE A 6 5.31 -5.02 -0.24
C ILE A 6 6.01 -4.30 0.89
N TYR A 7 5.21 -3.59 1.69
CA TYR A 7 5.66 -2.85 2.87
C TYR A 7 4.83 -3.24 4.08
N THR A 8 5.40 -3.14 5.27
CA THR A 8 4.65 -3.31 6.50
C THR A 8 4.66 -2.03 7.31
N LEU A 9 3.52 -1.64 7.86
CA LEU A 9 3.33 -0.39 8.58
C LEU A 9 3.02 -0.67 10.05
N ASP A 10 3.60 0.13 10.96
CA ASP A 10 3.22 0.12 12.37
C ASP A 10 1.74 0.46 12.53
N ALA A 11 0.99 -0.45 13.18
CA ALA A 11 -0.45 -0.31 13.28
C ALA A 11 -0.88 0.89 14.14
N ASN A 12 -0.12 1.24 15.17
CA ASN A 12 -0.47 2.36 16.05
C ASN A 12 -0.21 3.68 15.32
N ALA A 13 0.94 3.81 14.66
CA ALA A 13 1.29 5.00 13.90
C ALA A 13 0.31 5.22 12.74
N PHE A 14 -0.02 4.16 11.99
CA PHE A 14 -0.97 4.24 10.90
C PHE A 14 -2.39 4.60 11.38
N ASN A 15 -2.89 3.94 12.41
CA ASN A 15 -4.19 4.25 12.99
C ASN A 15 -4.26 5.68 13.55
N GLN A 16 -3.18 6.15 14.14
CA GLN A 16 -3.09 7.51 14.65
C GLN A 16 -3.17 8.52 13.50
N LEU A 17 -2.41 8.32 12.41
CA LEU A 17 -2.50 9.16 11.22
C LEU A 17 -3.89 9.14 10.60
N ALA A 18 -4.49 7.96 10.47
CA ALA A 18 -5.77 7.75 9.81
C ALA A 18 -7.00 8.17 10.65
N SER A 19 -6.87 8.35 11.96
CA SER A 19 -8.01 8.70 12.83
C SER A 19 -7.87 10.03 13.57
N ASN A 20 -6.63 10.44 13.84
CA ASN A 20 -6.35 11.66 14.59
C ASN A 20 -5.01 12.27 14.15
N PRO A 21 -4.90 12.71 12.89
CA PRO A 21 -3.67 13.31 12.36
C PRO A 21 -3.32 14.59 13.12
N THR A 22 -2.04 14.80 13.40
CA THR A 22 -1.56 16.03 14.03
C THR A 22 -1.48 17.17 13.01
N ASP A 23 -1.47 18.41 13.49
CA ASP A 23 -1.26 19.59 12.62
C ASP A 23 0.13 19.56 11.97
N GLU A 24 1.12 19.02 12.69
CA GLU A 24 2.48 18.85 12.16
C GLU A 24 2.49 17.85 10.98
N GLN A 25 1.88 16.69 11.13
CA GLN A 25 1.76 15.70 10.07
C GLN A 25 1.04 16.27 8.83
N ALA A 26 -0.08 16.93 9.05
CA ALA A 26 -0.83 17.55 7.96
C ALA A 26 -0.02 18.66 7.25
N THR A 27 0.79 19.43 8.01
CA THR A 27 1.66 20.48 7.43
C THR A 27 2.79 19.87 6.61
N ILE A 28 3.39 18.77 7.07
CA ILE A 28 4.45 18.07 6.34
C ILE A 28 3.91 17.57 5.01
N ILE A 29 2.76 16.89 5.02
CA ILE A 29 2.10 16.37 3.81
C ILE A 29 1.69 17.52 2.87
N ALA A 30 1.16 18.63 3.41
CA ALA A 30 0.81 19.79 2.61
C ALA A 30 2.01 20.40 1.89
N ASN A 31 3.17 20.44 2.53
CA ASN A 31 4.39 20.94 1.90
C ASN A 31 4.87 20.03 0.76
N GLU A 32 4.67 18.72 0.88
CA GLU A 32 5.01 17.76 -0.17
C GLU A 32 4.10 17.92 -1.38
N LEU A 33 2.80 18.05 -1.14
CA LEU A 33 1.81 18.16 -2.20
C LEU A 33 1.69 19.58 -2.79
N ALA A 34 2.36 20.58 -2.23
CA ALA A 34 2.17 21.99 -2.60
C ALA A 34 2.45 22.31 -4.09
N GLU A 35 3.33 21.56 -4.74
CA GLU A 35 3.65 21.75 -6.16
C GLU A 35 2.65 21.04 -7.09
N SER A 36 1.89 20.07 -6.57
CA SER A 36 0.97 19.23 -7.36
C SER A 36 -0.48 19.71 -7.31
N VAL A 37 -0.82 20.71 -6.47
CA VAL A 37 -2.21 21.13 -6.25
C VAL A 37 -2.71 22.25 -7.17
N ASP A 38 -1.92 22.68 -8.13
CA ASP A 38 -2.29 23.77 -9.06
C ASP A 38 -3.55 23.37 -9.86
N GLY A 39 -4.60 24.17 -9.70
CA GLY A 39 -5.88 23.95 -10.36
C GLY A 39 -6.82 22.94 -9.69
N SER A 40 -6.44 22.35 -8.56
CA SER A 40 -7.31 21.45 -7.81
C SER A 40 -8.51 22.16 -7.18
N ASP A 41 -9.68 21.52 -7.26
CA ASP A 41 -10.91 21.98 -6.59
C ASP A 41 -10.95 21.60 -5.09
N GLN A 42 -10.25 20.54 -4.70
CA GLN A 42 -10.29 19.97 -3.34
C GLN A 42 -9.07 20.35 -2.49
N PHE A 43 -7.94 20.62 -3.14
CA PHE A 43 -6.67 20.94 -2.51
C PHE A 43 -6.28 22.41 -2.77
N PRO A 44 -6.55 23.32 -1.82
CA PRO A 44 -6.27 24.73 -2.03
C PRO A 44 -4.77 25.04 -2.06
N GLU A 45 -4.31 25.92 -2.92
CA GLU A 45 -2.91 26.36 -3.04
C GLU A 45 -2.38 27.06 -1.77
N ASN A 46 -3.25 27.60 -0.93
CA ASN A 46 -2.81 28.24 0.31
C ASN A 46 -2.32 27.20 1.31
N PRO A 47 -1.06 27.23 1.79
CA PRO A 47 -0.48 26.17 2.61
C PRO A 47 -1.26 25.85 3.89
N ALA A 48 -1.81 26.85 4.57
CA ALA A 48 -2.58 26.62 5.80
C ALA A 48 -3.96 26.00 5.51
N ALA A 49 -4.60 26.41 4.39
CA ALA A 49 -5.84 25.81 3.96
C ALA A 49 -5.62 24.38 3.43
N LEU A 50 -4.52 24.13 2.72
CA LEU A 50 -4.12 22.81 2.27
C LEU A 50 -3.88 21.86 3.45
N ALA A 51 -3.11 22.27 4.45
CA ALA A 51 -2.90 21.46 5.66
C ALA A 51 -4.23 21.13 6.38
N ALA A 52 -5.17 22.07 6.43
CA ALA A 52 -6.49 21.83 7.02
C ALA A 52 -7.33 20.84 6.19
N ALA A 53 -7.29 20.94 4.86
CA ALA A 53 -7.94 20.01 3.95
C ALA A 53 -7.37 18.59 4.09
N ILE A 54 -6.04 18.46 4.10
CA ILE A 54 -5.33 17.19 4.30
C ILE A 54 -5.70 16.57 5.65
N LYS A 55 -5.67 17.34 6.72
CA LYS A 55 -6.07 16.86 8.06
C LYS A 55 -7.49 16.31 8.07
N THR A 56 -8.40 16.99 7.42
CA THR A 56 -9.81 16.56 7.30
C THR A 56 -9.90 15.25 6.52
N ARG A 57 -9.16 15.13 5.43
CA ARG A 57 -9.15 13.94 4.58
C ARG A 57 -8.56 12.73 5.28
N LEU A 58 -7.42 12.88 5.93
CA LEU A 58 -6.81 11.81 6.73
C LEU A 58 -7.73 11.27 7.82
N ALA A 59 -8.50 12.14 8.45
CA ALA A 59 -9.47 11.76 9.48
C ALA A 59 -10.78 11.16 8.92
N SER A 60 -10.98 11.17 7.60
CA SER A 60 -12.17 10.60 6.98
C SER A 60 -12.13 9.07 6.96
N ALA A 61 -13.29 8.44 6.87
CA ALA A 61 -13.38 6.98 6.73
C ALA A 61 -12.96 6.50 5.34
N ASP A 62 -13.06 7.36 4.35
CA ASP A 62 -12.70 7.12 2.97
C ASP A 62 -11.85 8.30 2.47
N TRP A 63 -10.58 8.02 2.17
CA TRP A 63 -9.63 9.03 1.73
C TRP A 63 -9.88 9.54 0.32
N TYR A 64 -10.64 8.79 -0.48
CA TYR A 64 -10.95 9.13 -1.88
C TYR A 64 -12.37 9.69 -2.08
N ALA A 65 -13.13 9.79 -1.00
CA ALA A 65 -14.50 10.31 -1.08
C ALA A 65 -14.55 11.70 -1.73
N ASN A 66 -15.38 11.82 -2.77
CA ASN A 66 -15.63 13.04 -3.53
C ASN A 66 -14.41 13.65 -4.23
N LEU A 67 -13.33 12.90 -4.45
CA LEU A 67 -12.29 13.30 -5.38
C LEU A 67 -12.74 13.02 -6.81
N ASP A 68 -12.44 13.92 -7.71
CA ASP A 68 -12.43 13.62 -9.14
C ASP A 68 -11.10 12.95 -9.53
N GLU A 69 -10.90 12.70 -10.82
CA GLU A 69 -9.73 11.98 -11.31
C GLU A 69 -8.43 12.75 -11.05
N ASP A 70 -8.43 14.08 -11.29
CA ASP A 70 -7.26 14.93 -11.11
C ASP A 70 -6.90 15.07 -9.61
N ASP A 71 -7.89 15.30 -8.77
CA ASP A 71 -7.70 15.37 -7.32
C ASP A 71 -7.28 14.02 -6.71
N ALA A 72 -7.78 12.90 -7.24
CA ALA A 72 -7.37 11.58 -6.83
C ALA A 72 -5.89 11.31 -7.18
N GLU A 73 -5.43 11.75 -8.34
CA GLU A 73 -4.02 11.62 -8.75
C GLU A 73 -3.10 12.38 -7.80
N ILE A 74 -3.45 13.62 -7.42
CA ILE A 74 -2.69 14.39 -6.41
C ILE A 74 -2.61 13.62 -5.08
N TRP A 75 -3.74 13.07 -4.64
CA TRP A 75 -3.77 12.33 -3.38
C TRP A 75 -3.02 11.00 -3.44
N ASP A 76 -3.04 10.35 -4.60
CA ASP A 76 -2.32 9.11 -4.83
C ASP A 76 -0.79 9.30 -4.76
N GLU A 77 -0.26 10.45 -5.16
CA GLU A 77 1.16 10.77 -4.97
C GLU A 77 1.56 10.66 -3.49
N PHE A 78 0.74 11.19 -2.58
CA PHE A 78 0.98 11.05 -1.15
C PHE A 78 0.85 9.59 -0.70
N VAL A 79 -0.24 8.92 -1.04
CA VAL A 79 -0.48 7.53 -0.61
C VAL A 79 0.58 6.60 -1.17
N PHE A 80 0.99 6.82 -2.42
CA PHE A 80 2.04 6.04 -3.05
C PHE A 80 3.39 6.24 -2.36
N SER A 81 3.70 7.47 -1.98
CA SER A 81 4.92 7.85 -1.25
C SER A 81 4.90 7.48 0.23
N LEU A 82 3.75 7.08 0.77
CA LEU A 82 3.57 6.80 2.20
C LEU A 82 4.56 5.76 2.74
N CYS A 83 4.97 4.82 1.91
CA CYS A 83 5.83 3.70 2.25
C CYS A 83 7.20 3.75 1.56
N ASP A 84 7.44 4.73 0.70
CA ASP A 84 8.72 4.91 0.04
C ASP A 84 9.71 5.69 0.94
N GLU A 85 10.96 5.83 0.51
CA GLU A 85 12.01 6.61 1.21
C GLU A 85 11.50 8.00 1.62
N VAL A 86 10.57 8.57 0.86
CA VAL A 86 9.88 9.82 1.16
C VAL A 86 9.09 9.74 2.47
N GLY A 87 8.48 8.61 2.80
CA GLY A 87 7.78 8.40 4.08
C GLY A 87 8.72 8.54 5.29
N GLU A 88 9.93 8.01 5.20
CA GLU A 88 10.98 8.23 6.21
C GLU A 88 11.48 9.67 6.23
N GLN A 89 11.65 10.29 5.06
CA GLN A 89 12.09 11.69 4.93
C GLN A 89 11.03 12.65 5.47
N LEU A 90 9.75 12.40 5.21
CA LEU A 90 8.64 13.22 5.71
C LEU A 90 8.50 13.19 7.24
N LYS A 91 9.10 12.22 7.94
CA LYS A 91 9.06 12.10 9.41
C LYS A 91 7.64 12.14 10.00
N ILE A 92 6.68 11.58 9.28
CA ILE A 92 5.28 11.52 9.72
C ILE A 92 5.01 10.42 10.75
N GLY A 93 6.08 9.77 11.24
CA GLY A 93 6.01 8.82 12.35
C GLY A 93 5.79 7.37 11.94
N PHE A 94 6.07 7.02 10.67
CA PHE A 94 6.02 5.63 10.21
C PHE A 94 7.35 4.92 10.35
N GLU A 95 7.31 3.71 10.89
CA GLU A 95 8.30 2.69 10.59
C GLU A 95 7.74 1.83 9.45
N CYS A 96 8.35 1.96 8.29
CA CYS A 96 8.13 1.10 7.15
C CYS A 96 9.25 0.07 7.06
N SER A 97 8.91 -1.18 6.79
CA SER A 97 9.89 -2.20 6.41
C SER A 97 9.63 -2.54 4.96
N ASP A 98 10.61 -2.25 4.13
CA ASP A 98 10.63 -2.59 2.72
C ASP A 98 11.00 -4.07 2.55
N TYR A 99 10.38 -4.72 1.57
CA TYR A 99 10.66 -6.09 1.17
C TYR A 99 10.86 -6.14 -0.34
N GLU A 100 11.63 -7.11 -0.78
CA GLU A 100 11.85 -7.32 -2.21
C GLU A 100 10.53 -7.50 -2.96
N SER A 101 10.50 -6.95 -4.18
CA SER A 101 9.34 -7.04 -5.05
C SER A 101 9.03 -8.50 -5.41
N ILE A 102 7.76 -8.84 -5.47
CA ILE A 102 7.31 -10.08 -6.07
C ILE A 102 6.77 -9.81 -7.47
N TYR A 103 7.07 -10.68 -8.43
CA TYR A 103 6.54 -10.58 -9.77
C TYR A 103 5.13 -11.17 -9.87
N TRP A 104 4.41 -10.77 -10.88
CA TRP A 104 3.05 -11.21 -11.11
C TRP A 104 2.90 -12.73 -11.20
N ASP A 105 3.91 -13.43 -11.74
CA ASP A 105 3.91 -14.89 -11.84
C ASP A 105 3.76 -15.57 -10.47
N CYS A 106 4.39 -15.02 -9.44
CA CYS A 106 4.25 -15.54 -8.08
C CYS A 106 2.84 -15.31 -7.53
N ALA A 107 2.29 -14.11 -7.70
CA ALA A 107 0.93 -13.78 -7.27
C ALA A 107 -0.11 -14.62 -8.03
N GLU A 108 0.05 -14.76 -9.35
CA GLU A 108 -0.82 -15.59 -10.19
C GLU A 108 -0.80 -17.06 -9.75
N GLU A 109 0.37 -17.59 -9.42
CA GLU A 109 0.49 -18.96 -8.93
C GLU A 109 -0.19 -19.13 -7.57
N CYS A 110 -0.07 -18.16 -6.66
CA CYS A 110 -0.82 -18.17 -5.40
C CYS A 110 -2.34 -18.21 -5.63
N VAL A 111 -2.85 -17.41 -6.57
CA VAL A 111 -4.28 -17.40 -6.93
C VAL A 111 -4.72 -18.75 -7.50
N LYS A 112 -3.90 -19.39 -8.36
CA LYS A 112 -4.16 -20.75 -8.90
C LYS A 112 -4.23 -21.79 -7.80
N GLN A 113 -3.47 -21.61 -6.71
CA GLN A 113 -3.48 -22.49 -5.54
C GLN A 113 -4.61 -22.18 -4.53
N GLY A 114 -5.43 -21.16 -4.80
CA GLY A 114 -6.60 -20.84 -4.00
C GLY A 114 -6.37 -19.79 -2.90
N VAL A 115 -5.36 -18.96 -3.02
CA VAL A 115 -5.19 -17.77 -2.16
C VAL A 115 -6.18 -16.69 -2.59
N GLU A 116 -7.36 -16.70 -1.98
CA GLU A 116 -8.50 -15.87 -2.41
C GLU A 116 -8.30 -14.37 -2.16
N MET A 117 -7.42 -14.01 -1.23
CA MET A 117 -7.13 -12.61 -0.92
C MET A 117 -6.20 -11.96 -1.94
N LEU A 118 -5.57 -12.74 -2.80
CA LEU A 118 -4.80 -12.26 -3.92
C LEU A 118 -5.67 -12.36 -5.17
N LYS A 119 -5.97 -11.26 -5.83
CA LYS A 119 -6.80 -11.23 -7.06
C LYS A 119 -6.05 -10.50 -8.16
N GLU A 120 -6.24 -10.98 -9.40
CA GLU A 120 -5.80 -10.24 -10.56
C GLU A 120 -6.56 -8.90 -10.70
N PRO A 121 -5.86 -7.86 -11.11
CA PRO A 121 -4.41 -7.71 -11.24
C PRO A 121 -3.73 -7.29 -9.96
N THR A 122 -4.45 -7.22 -8.86
CA THR A 122 -3.99 -6.68 -7.59
C THR A 122 -4.29 -7.56 -6.41
N PHE A 123 -3.47 -7.43 -5.38
CA PHE A 123 -3.86 -7.79 -4.05
C PHE A 123 -4.99 -6.86 -3.64
N GLY A 124 -6.17 -7.37 -3.48
CA GLY A 124 -7.29 -6.54 -3.12
C GLY A 124 -8.22 -7.27 -2.23
N SER A 125 -8.76 -6.62 -1.26
CA SER A 125 -9.91 -7.10 -0.59
C SER A 125 -10.92 -5.98 -0.40
N SER A 126 -12.17 -6.34 -0.63
CA SER A 126 -13.29 -5.52 -0.21
C SER A 126 -13.33 -5.55 1.31
N GLY A 127 -12.86 -4.58 1.98
CA GLY A 127 -12.89 -4.54 3.44
C GLY A 127 -11.78 -3.69 4.01
N PHE A 128 -10.92 -3.20 3.15
CA PHE A 128 -9.92 -2.23 3.54
C PHE A 128 -10.48 -0.83 3.53
N ARG A 129 -10.01 -0.08 4.51
CA ARG A 129 -10.36 1.32 4.65
C ARG A 129 -9.78 2.16 3.51
N PHE A 130 -8.66 1.72 2.97
CA PHE A 130 -7.93 2.42 1.91
C PHE A 130 -7.67 1.47 0.77
N HIS A 131 -8.12 1.86 -0.39
CA HIS A 131 -7.96 1.13 -1.63
C HIS A 131 -8.01 2.16 -2.75
N GLY A 132 -7.03 2.13 -3.63
CA GLY A 132 -6.99 3.07 -4.73
C GLY A 132 -6.48 2.44 -6.01
N GLU A 133 -6.94 2.97 -7.09
CA GLU A 133 -6.48 2.66 -8.43
C GLU A 133 -6.10 3.97 -9.12
N LEU A 134 -4.87 4.05 -9.57
CA LEU A 134 -4.39 5.14 -10.40
C LEU A 134 -4.37 4.71 -11.86
N SER A 135 -5.06 5.47 -12.70
CA SER A 135 -4.97 5.33 -14.15
C SER A 135 -4.34 6.59 -14.73
N HIS A 136 -3.15 6.45 -15.29
CA HIS A 136 -2.48 7.56 -15.97
C HIS A 136 -2.94 7.68 -17.42
N GLU A 137 -2.89 8.89 -17.98
CA GLU A 137 -3.11 9.18 -19.40
C GLU A 137 -2.28 8.30 -20.35
N PHE A 138 -1.17 7.75 -19.86
CA PHE A 138 -0.26 6.87 -20.61
C PHE A 138 -0.58 5.38 -20.46
N GLY A 139 -1.73 5.02 -19.93
CA GLY A 139 -2.16 3.65 -19.76
C GLY A 139 -1.49 2.89 -18.62
N TYR A 140 -0.81 3.57 -17.72
CA TYR A 140 -0.27 2.98 -16.51
C TYR A 140 -1.36 2.95 -15.43
N HIS A 141 -1.58 1.77 -14.89
CA HIS A 141 -2.43 1.59 -13.72
C HIS A 141 -1.54 1.37 -12.51
N ARG A 142 -1.63 2.26 -11.54
CA ARG A 142 -1.04 2.05 -10.22
C ARG A 142 -2.14 1.62 -9.29
N ILE A 143 -1.98 0.43 -8.74
CA ILE A 143 -2.97 -0.14 -7.84
C ILE A 143 -2.27 -0.45 -6.53
N TYR A 144 -2.89 -0.06 -5.44
CA TYR A 144 -2.40 -0.42 -4.13
C TYR A 144 -3.53 -0.89 -3.23
N SER A 145 -3.16 -1.67 -2.23
CA SER A 145 -4.08 -2.19 -1.23
C SER A 145 -3.44 -2.17 0.13
N ILE A 146 -4.19 -1.77 1.13
CA ILE A 146 -3.75 -1.76 2.51
C ILE A 146 -4.55 -2.81 3.28
N PHE A 147 -3.85 -3.79 3.86
CA PHE A 147 -4.42 -4.87 4.62
C PHE A 147 -4.33 -4.57 6.12
N ASP A 148 -5.47 -4.53 6.80
CA ASP A 148 -5.47 -4.42 8.26
C ASP A 148 -4.89 -5.67 8.94
N PRO A 149 -4.47 -5.61 10.21
CA PRO A 149 -3.85 -6.72 10.88
C PRO A 149 -4.69 -8.02 10.91
N ALA A 150 -6.02 -7.91 10.90
CA ALA A 150 -6.89 -9.10 10.89
C ALA A 150 -6.87 -9.79 9.52
N ASN A 151 -6.86 -9.00 8.46
CA ASN A 151 -6.77 -9.51 7.09
C ASN A 151 -5.34 -9.98 6.75
N VAL A 152 -4.30 -9.32 7.26
CA VAL A 152 -2.91 -9.82 7.18
C VAL A 152 -2.80 -11.22 7.79
N LYS A 153 -3.42 -11.45 8.93
CA LYS A 153 -3.43 -12.77 9.55
C LYS A 153 -4.14 -13.82 8.68
N LYS A 154 -5.28 -13.49 8.08
CA LYS A 154 -5.97 -14.39 7.14
C LYS A 154 -5.13 -14.69 5.91
N LEU A 155 -4.46 -13.68 5.35
CA LEU A 155 -3.55 -13.86 4.24
C LEU A 155 -2.40 -14.80 4.62
N ALA A 156 -1.78 -14.60 5.78
CA ALA A 156 -0.73 -15.49 6.29
C ALA A 156 -1.21 -16.96 6.39
N GLU A 157 -2.42 -17.17 6.90
CA GLU A 157 -3.03 -18.51 6.98
C GLU A 157 -3.22 -19.15 5.60
N GLN A 158 -3.69 -18.39 4.61
CA GLN A 158 -3.86 -18.86 3.23
C GLN A 158 -2.51 -19.17 2.57
N LEU A 159 -1.51 -18.29 2.71
CA LEU A 159 -0.18 -18.53 2.18
C LEU A 159 0.50 -19.73 2.82
N THR A 160 0.38 -19.89 4.13
CA THR A 160 0.91 -21.06 4.84
C THR A 160 0.26 -22.36 4.34
N ALA A 161 -1.04 -22.35 4.02
CA ALA A 161 -1.75 -23.52 3.51
C ALA A 161 -1.24 -23.95 2.12
N VAL A 162 -0.83 -23.03 1.27
CA VAL A 162 -0.31 -23.34 -0.08
C VAL A 162 1.21 -23.55 -0.12
N LYS A 163 1.92 -23.27 0.96
CA LYS A 163 3.39 -23.42 1.05
C LYS A 163 3.91 -24.76 0.55
N PRO A 164 3.27 -25.94 0.85
CA PRO A 164 3.76 -27.23 0.35
C PRO A 164 3.83 -27.32 -1.17
N HIS A 165 2.96 -26.62 -1.90
CA HIS A 165 3.04 -26.53 -3.35
C HIS A 165 4.33 -25.82 -3.79
N PHE A 166 4.60 -24.66 -3.22
CA PHE A 166 5.80 -23.87 -3.55
C PHE A 166 7.09 -24.59 -3.14
N ASP A 167 7.09 -25.28 -2.00
CA ASP A 167 8.24 -26.11 -1.58
C ASP A 167 8.57 -27.20 -2.61
N SER A 168 7.58 -27.67 -3.37
CA SER A 168 7.74 -28.71 -4.39
C SER A 168 8.20 -28.18 -5.76
N LEU A 169 8.16 -26.86 -5.97
CA LEU A 169 8.59 -26.26 -7.23
C LEU A 169 10.11 -26.38 -7.40
N PRO A 170 10.58 -26.55 -8.65
CA PRO A 170 12.01 -26.51 -8.93
C PRO A 170 12.55 -25.08 -8.79
N GLY A 171 13.80 -24.99 -8.38
CA GLY A 171 14.55 -23.72 -8.35
C GLY A 171 14.67 -23.13 -6.95
N ASP A 172 15.92 -23.04 -6.52
CA ASP A 172 16.34 -22.22 -5.38
C ASP A 172 17.18 -21.02 -5.92
N GLU A 173 16.96 -20.67 -7.21
CA GLU A 173 17.64 -19.59 -7.89
C GLU A 173 16.94 -18.26 -7.55
N GLU A 174 17.73 -17.21 -7.44
CA GLU A 174 17.26 -15.85 -7.25
C GLU A 174 16.24 -15.46 -8.33
N GLY A 175 15.10 -14.93 -7.91
CA GLY A 175 14.01 -14.56 -8.80
C GLY A 175 13.10 -15.74 -9.22
N SER A 176 13.31 -16.96 -8.71
CA SER A 176 12.39 -18.07 -8.96
C SER A 176 11.03 -17.82 -8.27
N VAL A 177 9.94 -18.36 -8.83
CA VAL A 177 8.60 -18.28 -8.20
C VAL A 177 8.61 -18.81 -6.76
N LYS A 178 9.38 -19.85 -6.50
CA LYS A 178 9.56 -20.41 -5.16
C LYS A 178 10.23 -19.43 -4.20
N GLU A 179 11.31 -18.82 -4.63
CA GLU A 179 12.06 -17.87 -3.80
C GLU A 179 11.23 -16.61 -3.55
N GLN A 180 10.62 -16.05 -4.58
CA GLN A 180 9.71 -14.91 -4.45
C GLN A 180 8.55 -15.22 -3.48
N PHE A 181 7.96 -16.42 -3.56
CA PHE A 181 6.91 -16.82 -2.64
C PHE A 181 7.43 -16.89 -1.19
N LEU A 182 8.55 -17.54 -0.96
CA LEU A 182 9.05 -17.78 0.40
C LEU A 182 9.61 -16.52 1.04
N ALA A 183 10.47 -15.79 0.33
CA ALA A 183 11.16 -14.61 0.85
C ALA A 183 10.41 -13.31 0.57
N GLY A 184 9.84 -13.15 -0.62
CA GLY A 184 9.20 -11.90 -1.03
C GLY A 184 7.74 -11.78 -0.57
N LEU A 185 7.03 -12.87 -0.32
CA LEU A 185 5.61 -12.81 0.06
C LEU A 185 5.33 -13.45 1.43
N LEU A 186 5.62 -14.74 1.61
CA LEU A 186 5.23 -15.45 2.82
C LEU A 186 5.92 -14.86 4.06
N ALA A 187 7.24 -14.69 4.03
CA ALA A 187 7.99 -14.20 5.18
C ALA A 187 7.57 -12.78 5.61
N PRO A 188 7.41 -11.78 4.72
CA PRO A 188 6.90 -10.46 5.09
C PRO A 188 5.49 -10.51 5.69
N VAL A 189 4.59 -11.31 5.10
CA VAL A 189 3.21 -11.43 5.58
C VAL A 189 3.15 -12.13 6.94
N GLU A 190 3.95 -13.18 7.17
CA GLU A 190 4.06 -13.83 8.48
C GLU A 190 4.65 -12.88 9.53
N ASP A 191 5.69 -12.10 9.20
CA ASP A 191 6.24 -11.10 10.11
C ASP A 191 5.19 -10.03 10.46
N ALA A 192 4.51 -9.49 9.46
CA ALA A 192 3.45 -8.52 9.68
C ALA A 192 2.31 -9.09 10.55
N ALA A 193 1.87 -10.33 10.28
CA ALA A 193 0.84 -11.01 11.07
C ALA A 193 1.28 -11.20 12.53
N ASN A 194 2.51 -11.65 12.76
CA ASN A 194 3.06 -11.89 14.09
C ASN A 194 3.24 -10.61 14.91
N ARG A 195 3.53 -9.50 14.23
CA ARG A 195 3.74 -8.18 14.85
C ARG A 195 2.47 -7.33 14.91
N GLY A 196 1.35 -7.81 14.34
CA GLY A 196 0.10 -7.05 14.26
C GLY A 196 0.23 -5.78 13.42
N ARG A 197 0.99 -5.83 12.33
CA ARG A 197 1.21 -4.69 11.42
C ARG A 197 0.18 -4.68 10.29
N TYR A 198 0.00 -3.52 9.68
CA TYR A 198 -0.63 -3.39 8.38
C TYR A 198 0.33 -3.89 7.30
N LEU A 199 -0.25 -4.39 6.21
CA LEU A 199 0.48 -4.68 4.98
C LEU A 199 0.02 -3.69 3.91
N PHE A 200 0.95 -3.02 3.26
CA PHE A 200 0.72 -2.17 2.12
C PHE A 200 1.35 -2.82 0.90
N VAL A 201 0.57 -2.96 -0.16
CA VAL A 201 1.00 -3.56 -1.43
C VAL A 201 0.68 -2.60 -2.55
N GLN A 202 1.65 -2.29 -3.38
CA GLN A 202 1.47 -1.46 -4.56
C GLN A 202 2.04 -2.13 -5.80
N THR A 203 1.45 -1.83 -6.96
CA THR A 203 1.99 -2.33 -8.23
C THR A 203 3.19 -1.51 -8.67
N ASP A 204 4.18 -2.23 -9.21
CA ASP A 204 5.27 -1.67 -10.00
C ASP A 204 4.99 -1.99 -11.48
N THR A 205 4.70 -0.96 -12.28
CA THR A 205 4.35 -1.11 -13.70
C THR A 205 5.36 -0.45 -14.62
#